data_7bae1857bc942aa03c2d7ec7890945d4
#
_entry.id   7bae1857bc942aa03c2d7ec7890945d4
#
_cell.length_a   1.000
_cell.length_b   1.000
_cell.length_c   1.000
_cell.angle_alpha   90.00
_cell.angle_beta   90.00
_cell.angle_gamma   90.00
#
_symmetry.space_group_name_H-M   'P 1'
#
loop_
_entity.id
_entity.type
_entity.pdbx_description
1 polymer ?
#
loop_
_entity_poly.entity_id
_entity_poly.type
_entity_poly.pdbx_seq_one_letter_code
_entity_poly.pdbx_strand_id
1 'polypeptide(L)'
;MKLLATDYDGTLKYQDHVTKEDRDAIIRWKEAGNLFVIDTGRSMESILEEAKKYDLPVDYFVTNNGGMLFNNKEEELFSSYLDTHLSLEIMKSAHTQPDCVSYVANDGFYRHRIIIDDSLEEHRYPGLEPNMSEEDLWKMGKYAQIVISLDNRERAKELETKLRAQYGDRIEAYANKYVVDVVPKGMSKATGIEIVRQKEGIDLEDLYTIGDAANDLTLM
;
A
#
# COMPACT_ATOMS: atom_id res chain seq x y z
N MET A 1 -11.74 -23.13 -9.25
CA MET A 1 -11.97 -21.75 -8.73
C MET A 1 -10.71 -20.96 -9.02
N LYS A 2 -10.82 -19.78 -9.60
CA LYS A 2 -9.68 -18.95 -10.00
C LYS A 2 -9.61 -17.70 -9.14
N LEU A 3 -8.41 -17.13 -9.03
CA LEU A 3 -8.16 -15.88 -8.29
C LEU A 3 -7.64 -14.83 -9.26
N LEU A 4 -8.29 -13.67 -9.29
CA LEU A 4 -7.80 -12.46 -9.95
C LEU A 4 -7.36 -11.46 -8.87
N ALA A 5 -6.10 -11.09 -8.89
CA ALA A 5 -5.55 -10.02 -8.07
C ALA A 5 -5.16 -8.84 -8.97
N THR A 6 -5.62 -7.65 -8.64
CA THR A 6 -5.30 -6.45 -9.41
C THR A 6 -4.73 -5.37 -8.49
N ASP A 7 -3.70 -4.68 -8.99
CA ASP A 7 -3.37 -3.37 -8.45
C ASP A 7 -4.53 -2.40 -8.66
N TYR A 8 -4.56 -1.34 -7.87
CA TYR A 8 -5.64 -0.37 -7.92
C TYR A 8 -5.26 0.90 -8.69
N ASP A 9 -4.25 1.64 -8.22
CA ASP A 9 -3.90 2.97 -8.74
C ASP A 9 -3.03 2.91 -9.99
N GLY A 10 -3.58 3.25 -11.13
CA GLY A 10 -2.92 3.15 -12.44
C GLY A 10 -3.31 1.90 -13.21
N THR A 11 -3.91 0.93 -12.53
CA THR A 11 -4.37 -0.34 -13.11
C THR A 11 -5.90 -0.40 -13.17
N LEU A 12 -6.60 -0.78 -12.09
CA LEU A 12 -8.06 -0.84 -12.06
C LEU A 12 -8.67 0.57 -12.05
N LYS A 13 -8.09 1.49 -11.30
CA LYS A 13 -8.44 2.90 -11.33
C LYS A 13 -7.49 3.64 -12.26
N TYR A 14 -7.95 3.91 -13.48
CA TYR A 14 -7.19 4.66 -14.48
C TYR A 14 -7.83 6.02 -14.73
N GLN A 15 -7.00 7.09 -14.82
CA GLN A 15 -7.48 8.47 -14.97
C GLN A 15 -8.60 8.85 -13.96
N ASP A 16 -8.36 8.50 -12.69
CA ASP A 16 -9.22 8.79 -11.54
C ASP A 16 -10.60 8.14 -11.53
N HIS A 17 -10.85 7.11 -12.35
CA HIS A 17 -12.09 6.35 -12.31
C HIS A 17 -11.88 4.86 -12.60
N VAL A 18 -12.81 4.04 -12.09
CA VAL A 18 -13.00 2.64 -12.49
C VAL A 18 -14.09 2.64 -13.54
N THR A 19 -13.83 2.04 -14.72
CA THR A 19 -14.82 2.01 -15.80
C THR A 19 -15.97 1.08 -15.48
N LYS A 20 -17.13 1.34 -16.11
CA LYS A 20 -18.28 0.44 -15.99
C LYS A 20 -17.96 -0.94 -16.58
N GLU A 21 -17.18 -0.97 -17.64
CA GLU A 21 -16.75 -2.18 -18.35
C GLU A 21 -15.89 -3.07 -17.44
N ASP A 22 -14.95 -2.49 -16.70
CA ASP A 22 -14.09 -3.19 -15.74
C ASP A 22 -14.92 -3.74 -14.58
N ARG A 23 -15.80 -2.90 -14.00
CA ARG A 23 -16.72 -3.33 -12.95
C ARG A 23 -17.60 -4.50 -13.40
N ASP A 24 -18.23 -4.39 -14.58
CA ASP A 24 -19.09 -5.44 -15.11
C ASP A 24 -18.29 -6.72 -15.42
N ALA A 25 -17.02 -6.61 -15.83
CA ALA A 25 -16.14 -7.76 -16.01
C ALA A 25 -15.83 -8.47 -14.67
N ILE A 26 -15.54 -7.70 -13.61
CA ILE A 26 -15.33 -8.24 -12.27
C ILE A 26 -16.58 -8.93 -11.75
N ILE A 27 -17.78 -8.36 -11.96
CA ILE A 27 -19.04 -8.98 -11.57
C ILE A 27 -19.20 -10.33 -12.27
N ARG A 28 -19.01 -10.41 -13.61
CA ARG A 28 -19.07 -11.68 -14.34
C ARG A 28 -18.04 -12.70 -13.85
N TRP A 29 -16.83 -12.25 -13.49
CA TRP A 29 -15.79 -13.08 -12.89
C TRP A 29 -16.26 -13.71 -11.57
N LYS A 30 -16.89 -12.91 -10.73
CA LYS A 30 -17.48 -13.35 -9.45
C LYS A 30 -18.65 -14.31 -9.64
N GLU A 31 -19.56 -14.02 -10.59
CA GLU A 31 -20.71 -14.89 -10.93
C GLU A 31 -20.27 -16.26 -11.46
N ALA A 32 -19.08 -16.35 -12.05
CA ALA A 32 -18.45 -17.61 -12.46
C ALA A 32 -17.85 -18.40 -11.28
N GLY A 33 -18.03 -17.95 -10.03
CA GLY A 33 -17.54 -18.63 -8.82
C GLY A 33 -16.06 -18.41 -8.54
N ASN A 34 -15.47 -17.33 -9.06
CA ASN A 34 -14.06 -16.99 -8.87
C ASN A 34 -13.88 -15.91 -7.79
N LEU A 35 -12.64 -15.75 -7.30
CA LEU A 35 -12.27 -14.76 -6.30
C LEU A 35 -11.66 -13.51 -6.94
N PHE A 36 -11.98 -12.36 -6.36
CA PHE A 36 -11.43 -11.07 -6.74
C PHE A 36 -10.74 -10.39 -5.56
N VAL A 37 -9.49 -9.98 -5.75
CA VAL A 37 -8.62 -9.36 -4.75
C VAL A 37 -8.12 -8.02 -5.27
N ILE A 38 -8.20 -6.99 -4.46
CA ILE A 38 -7.46 -5.74 -4.68
C ILE A 38 -6.16 -5.81 -3.89
N ASP A 39 -5.05 -5.55 -4.57
CA ASP A 39 -3.71 -5.57 -4.02
C ASP A 39 -3.04 -4.20 -4.19
N THR A 40 -2.83 -3.48 -3.09
CA THR A 40 -2.50 -2.06 -3.15
C THR A 40 -1.52 -1.61 -2.07
N GLY A 41 -0.79 -0.52 -2.35
CA GLY A 41 -0.02 0.21 -1.33
C GLY A 41 -0.87 1.09 -0.41
N ARG A 42 -2.18 1.21 -0.66
CA ARG A 42 -3.10 2.00 0.18
C ARG A 42 -3.33 1.34 1.55
N SER A 43 -3.78 2.15 2.54
CA SER A 43 -4.36 1.65 3.79
C SER A 43 -5.74 1.03 3.54
N MET A 44 -6.23 0.20 4.49
CA MET A 44 -7.55 -0.42 4.38
C MET A 44 -8.66 0.63 4.30
N GLU A 45 -8.67 1.64 5.18
CA GLU A 45 -9.59 2.77 5.13
C GLU A 45 -9.73 3.34 3.71
N SER A 46 -8.59 3.68 3.11
CA SER A 46 -8.56 4.36 1.80
C SER A 46 -9.09 3.49 0.65
N ILE A 47 -8.74 2.20 0.62
CA ILE A 47 -9.21 1.32 -0.46
C ILE A 47 -10.66 0.89 -0.26
N LEU A 48 -11.12 0.79 0.97
CA LEU A 48 -12.49 0.45 1.30
C LEU A 48 -13.47 1.54 0.83
N GLU A 49 -13.11 2.82 1.01
CA GLU A 49 -13.88 3.95 0.48
C GLU A 49 -14.01 3.88 -1.04
N GLU A 50 -12.91 3.60 -1.73
CA GLU A 50 -12.91 3.46 -3.19
C GLU A 50 -13.72 2.25 -3.66
N ALA A 51 -13.57 1.09 -3.00
CA ALA A 51 -14.33 -0.11 -3.32
C ALA A 51 -15.84 0.11 -3.13
N LYS A 52 -16.25 0.78 -2.07
CA LYS A 52 -17.65 1.17 -1.81
C LYS A 52 -18.16 2.17 -2.85
N LYS A 53 -17.35 3.18 -3.20
CA LYS A 53 -17.71 4.20 -4.21
C LYS A 53 -18.06 3.60 -5.58
N TYR A 54 -17.33 2.57 -5.99
CA TYR A 54 -17.53 1.91 -7.28
C TYR A 54 -18.34 0.59 -7.18
N ASP A 55 -18.82 0.24 -5.99
CA ASP A 55 -19.59 -1.00 -5.73
C ASP A 55 -18.84 -2.23 -6.26
N LEU A 56 -17.55 -2.37 -5.90
CA LEU A 56 -16.70 -3.47 -6.34
C LEU A 56 -16.91 -4.71 -5.46
N PRO A 57 -17.16 -5.89 -6.03
CA PRO A 57 -17.42 -7.12 -5.27
C PRO A 57 -16.12 -7.82 -4.84
N VAL A 58 -15.34 -7.15 -3.97
CA VAL A 58 -14.02 -7.60 -3.50
C VAL A 58 -14.19 -8.69 -2.44
N ASP A 59 -13.41 -9.78 -2.54
CA ASP A 59 -13.34 -10.84 -1.51
C ASP A 59 -12.28 -10.56 -0.47
N TYR A 60 -11.11 -10.09 -0.92
CA TYR A 60 -9.95 -9.79 -0.07
C TYR A 60 -9.29 -8.48 -0.48
N PHE A 61 -8.77 -7.79 0.52
CA PHE A 61 -7.94 -6.60 0.37
C PHE A 61 -6.54 -6.91 0.89
N VAL A 62 -5.57 -6.96 0.01
CA VAL A 62 -4.15 -6.93 0.33
C VAL A 62 -3.73 -5.48 0.32
N THR A 63 -3.36 -4.94 1.47
CA THR A 63 -3.06 -3.51 1.65
C THR A 63 -1.65 -3.29 2.18
N ASN A 64 -1.21 -2.04 2.20
CA ASN A 64 0.11 -1.67 2.71
C ASN A 64 1.24 -2.47 2.02
N ASN A 65 1.16 -2.63 0.67
CA ASN A 65 2.12 -3.42 -0.12
C ASN A 65 2.34 -4.85 0.41
N GLY A 66 1.25 -5.54 0.79
CA GLY A 66 1.27 -6.91 1.27
C GLY A 66 1.44 -7.08 2.78
N GLY A 67 1.63 -5.98 3.51
CA GLY A 67 1.79 -6.01 4.96
C GLY A 67 0.52 -6.35 5.74
N MET A 68 -0.64 -6.17 5.11
CA MET A 68 -1.95 -6.40 5.74
C MET A 68 -2.88 -7.17 4.79
N LEU A 69 -3.72 -8.03 5.34
CA LEU A 69 -4.77 -8.75 4.60
C LEU A 69 -6.08 -8.67 5.37
N PHE A 70 -7.13 -8.26 4.68
CA PHE A 70 -8.50 -8.21 5.19
C PHE A 70 -9.46 -8.98 4.27
N ASN A 71 -10.52 -9.51 4.84
CA ASN A 71 -11.63 -10.04 4.05
C ASN A 71 -12.67 -8.93 3.73
N ASN A 72 -13.72 -9.30 3.01
CA ASN A 72 -14.83 -8.39 2.63
C ASN A 72 -15.72 -7.96 3.81
N LYS A 73 -15.50 -8.48 5.01
CA LYS A 73 -16.15 -8.05 6.26
C LYS A 73 -15.28 -7.13 7.10
N GLU A 74 -14.16 -6.67 6.53
CA GLU A 74 -13.18 -5.82 7.21
C GLU A 74 -12.45 -6.54 8.37
N GLU A 75 -12.49 -7.88 8.43
CA GLU A 75 -11.76 -8.66 9.42
C GLU A 75 -10.29 -8.82 9.01
N GLU A 76 -9.37 -8.48 9.92
CA GLU A 76 -7.93 -8.66 9.73
C GLU A 76 -7.60 -10.17 9.75
N LEU A 77 -7.00 -10.67 8.69
CA LEU A 77 -6.59 -12.06 8.52
C LEU A 77 -5.08 -12.25 8.63
N PHE A 78 -4.31 -11.21 8.31
CA PHE A 78 -2.86 -11.19 8.44
C PHE A 78 -2.39 -9.76 8.66
N SER A 79 -1.38 -9.60 9.51
CA SER A 79 -0.70 -8.33 9.73
C SER A 79 0.80 -8.52 9.94
N SER A 80 1.58 -7.60 9.40
CA SER A 80 3.01 -7.47 9.61
C SER A 80 3.35 -6.01 9.89
N TYR A 81 4.08 -5.77 10.96
CA TYR A 81 4.44 -4.42 11.39
C TYR A 81 5.94 -4.21 11.39
N LEU A 82 6.36 -3.01 11.05
CA LEU A 82 7.73 -2.55 11.23
C LEU A 82 8.11 -2.58 12.71
N ASP A 83 9.38 -2.83 12.99
CA ASP A 83 9.91 -2.62 14.34
C ASP A 83 9.68 -1.19 14.80
N THR A 84 9.12 -1.00 15.99
CA THR A 84 8.70 0.32 16.50
C THR A 84 9.88 1.29 16.62
N HIS A 85 11.03 0.83 17.11
CA HIS A 85 12.20 1.69 17.26
C HIS A 85 12.74 2.15 15.90
N LEU A 86 12.82 1.22 14.93
CA LEU A 86 13.22 1.54 13.57
C LEU A 86 12.22 2.47 12.88
N SER A 87 10.93 2.28 13.10
CA SER A 87 9.88 3.17 12.56
C SER A 87 10.06 4.60 13.04
N LEU A 88 10.33 4.79 14.33
CA LEU A 88 10.61 6.10 14.91
C LEU A 88 11.88 6.73 14.32
N GLU A 89 12.93 5.93 14.12
CA GLU A 89 14.17 6.39 13.51
C GLU A 89 13.93 6.87 12.07
N ILE A 90 13.17 6.11 11.28
CA ILE A 90 12.81 6.47 9.89
C ILE A 90 11.95 7.73 9.87
N MET A 91 10.87 7.82 10.66
CA MET A 91 10.00 8.99 10.71
C MET A 91 10.75 10.25 11.13
N LYS A 92 11.59 10.16 12.17
CA LYS A 92 12.43 11.30 12.61
C LYS A 92 13.44 11.73 11.55
N SER A 93 13.96 10.78 10.77
CA SER A 93 14.89 11.10 9.69
C SER A 93 14.25 11.91 8.56
N ALA A 94 12.91 11.85 8.41
CA ALA A 94 12.18 12.64 7.41
C ALA A 94 12.42 14.14 7.57
N HIS A 95 12.53 14.65 8.80
CA HIS A 95 12.83 16.07 9.08
C HIS A 95 14.20 16.54 8.59
N THR A 96 15.09 15.63 8.27
CA THR A 96 16.44 15.91 7.78
C THR A 96 16.67 15.52 6.33
N GLN A 97 15.64 14.95 5.67
CA GLN A 97 15.74 14.62 4.25
C GLN A 97 15.52 15.88 3.41
N PRO A 98 16.42 16.20 2.46
CA PRO A 98 16.16 17.25 1.49
C PRO A 98 14.87 16.98 0.71
N ASP A 99 14.15 18.06 0.40
CA ASP A 99 12.95 18.02 -0.41
C ASP A 99 11.81 17.14 0.17
N CYS A 100 11.82 16.88 1.49
CA CYS A 100 10.77 16.11 2.17
C CYS A 100 9.58 17.01 2.47
N VAL A 101 8.45 16.69 1.86
CA VAL A 101 7.18 17.40 2.01
C VAL A 101 6.41 16.94 3.24
N SER A 102 6.27 15.63 3.37
CA SER A 102 5.47 15.00 4.42
C SER A 102 5.87 13.55 4.61
N TYR A 103 5.40 12.94 5.70
CA TYR A 103 5.33 11.49 5.77
C TYR A 103 3.94 11.03 6.24
N VAL A 104 3.58 9.81 5.85
CA VAL A 104 2.36 9.13 6.27
C VAL A 104 2.76 7.84 6.96
N ALA A 105 2.23 7.59 8.17
CA ALA A 105 2.33 6.30 8.83
C ALA A 105 0.97 5.61 8.85
N ASN A 106 0.95 4.33 8.49
CA ASN A 106 -0.25 3.50 8.49
C ASN A 106 -0.21 2.57 9.70
N ASP A 107 -1.28 2.56 10.49
CA ASP A 107 -1.41 1.67 11.65
C ASP A 107 -1.88 0.24 11.29
N GLY A 108 -2.07 0.01 9.99
CA GLY A 108 -2.62 -1.19 9.40
C GLY A 108 -4.00 -0.96 8.79
N PHE A 109 -4.84 -0.13 9.40
CA PHE A 109 -6.16 0.22 8.88
C PHE A 109 -6.22 1.67 8.44
N TYR A 110 -5.83 2.62 9.29
CA TYR A 110 -5.85 4.06 9.06
C TYR A 110 -4.48 4.62 8.68
N ARG A 111 -4.49 5.75 8.01
CA ARG A 111 -3.31 6.53 7.64
C ARG A 111 -3.28 7.85 8.40
N HIS A 112 -2.08 8.24 8.84
CA HIS A 112 -1.84 9.46 9.61
C HIS A 112 -0.73 10.25 8.96
N ARG A 113 -1.02 11.49 8.54
CA ARG A 113 -0.07 12.35 7.83
C ARG A 113 0.54 13.39 8.75
N ILE A 114 1.85 13.60 8.60
CA ILE A 114 2.61 14.70 9.21
C ILE A 114 3.22 15.53 8.08
N ILE A 115 2.98 16.83 8.11
CA ILE A 115 3.59 17.79 7.18
C ILE A 115 4.95 18.20 7.73
N ILE A 116 5.98 18.14 6.88
CA ILE A 116 7.35 18.54 7.21
C ILE A 116 7.64 19.95 6.67
N ASP A 117 7.36 20.18 5.39
CA ASP A 117 7.55 21.45 4.72
C ASP A 117 6.36 21.72 3.78
N ASP A 118 5.48 22.64 4.16
CA ASP A 118 4.28 23.01 3.40
C ASP A 118 4.58 24.01 2.27
N SER A 119 5.81 24.49 2.16
CA SER A 119 6.26 25.30 1.03
C SER A 119 6.59 24.47 -0.23
N LEU A 120 6.77 23.16 -0.08
CA LEU A 120 7.04 22.21 -1.15
C LEU A 120 5.74 21.61 -1.72
N GLU A 121 5.78 21.15 -2.99
CA GLU A 121 4.61 20.60 -3.65
C GLU A 121 4.33 19.14 -3.21
N GLU A 122 3.13 18.89 -2.68
CA GLU A 122 2.66 17.54 -2.35
C GLU A 122 2.03 16.85 -3.56
N HIS A 123 2.70 15.83 -4.09
CA HIS A 123 2.26 15.11 -5.30
C HIS A 123 1.45 13.84 -5.03
N ARG A 124 1.52 13.28 -3.80
CA ARG A 124 0.88 11.99 -3.50
C ARG A 124 -0.40 12.13 -2.69
N TYR A 125 -0.41 13.05 -1.72
CA TYR A 125 -1.50 13.20 -0.76
C TYR A 125 -2.02 14.64 -0.67
N PRO A 126 -2.31 15.33 -1.79
CA PRO A 126 -2.60 16.77 -1.79
C PRO A 126 -3.86 17.16 -0.98
N GLY A 127 -4.74 16.21 -0.70
CA GLY A 127 -5.97 16.44 0.07
C GLY A 127 -6.02 15.69 1.40
N LEU A 128 -4.93 15.06 1.82
CA LEU A 128 -4.89 14.34 3.09
C LEU A 128 -4.44 15.29 4.21
N GLU A 129 -5.38 15.76 5.00
CA GLU A 129 -5.09 16.61 6.16
C GLU A 129 -4.49 15.80 7.32
N PRO A 130 -3.58 16.40 8.12
CA PRO A 130 -3.13 15.82 9.36
C PRO A 130 -4.30 15.55 10.32
N ASN A 131 -4.39 14.35 10.84
CA ASN A 131 -5.48 13.90 11.74
C ASN A 131 -4.99 13.56 13.15
N MET A 132 -3.70 13.73 13.40
CA MET A 132 -3.04 13.39 14.66
C MET A 132 -1.80 14.27 14.84
N SER A 133 -1.40 14.54 16.09
CA SER A 133 -0.10 15.17 16.35
C SER A 133 1.05 14.18 16.08
N GLU A 134 2.20 14.71 15.71
CA GLU A 134 3.38 13.87 15.48
C GLU A 134 3.82 13.13 16.76
N GLU A 135 3.68 13.78 17.93
CA GLU A 135 4.00 13.15 19.21
C GLU A 135 3.08 11.94 19.50
N ASP A 136 1.78 12.05 19.20
CA ASP A 136 0.83 10.95 19.38
C ASP A 136 1.08 9.85 18.34
N LEU A 137 1.42 10.21 17.11
CA LEU A 137 1.82 9.26 16.08
C LEU A 137 3.02 8.43 16.51
N TRP A 138 4.04 9.05 17.09
CA TRP A 138 5.22 8.35 17.60
C TRP A 138 4.94 7.41 18.78
N LYS A 139 3.85 7.63 19.52
CA LYS A 139 3.40 6.77 20.62
C LYS A 139 2.47 5.64 20.18
N MET A 140 2.01 5.64 18.93
CA MET A 140 1.06 4.67 18.40
C MET A 140 1.58 3.23 18.47
N GLY A 141 2.87 3.01 18.21
CA GLY A 141 3.55 1.73 18.43
C GLY A 141 3.24 0.63 17.40
N LYS A 142 2.38 0.90 16.41
CA LYS A 142 2.05 -0.01 15.30
C LYS A 142 2.20 0.73 13.98
N TYR A 143 3.06 0.22 13.10
CA TYR A 143 3.35 0.84 11.80
C TYR A 143 3.44 -0.26 10.75
N ALA A 144 2.37 -0.47 9.98
CA ALA A 144 2.34 -1.43 8.89
C ALA A 144 3.13 -0.91 7.67
N GLN A 145 3.14 0.42 7.49
CA GLN A 145 3.85 1.09 6.41
C GLN A 145 4.17 2.53 6.81
N ILE A 146 5.32 3.02 6.37
CA ILE A 146 5.68 4.44 6.39
C ILE A 146 5.89 4.88 4.95
N VAL A 147 5.29 6.00 4.55
CA VAL A 147 5.45 6.59 3.21
C VAL A 147 6.05 7.98 3.37
N ILE A 148 7.22 8.20 2.78
CA ILE A 148 7.89 9.51 2.80
C ILE A 148 7.65 10.17 1.46
N SER A 149 7.00 11.34 1.47
CA SER A 149 6.72 12.16 0.28
C SER A 149 7.80 13.20 0.07
N LEU A 150 8.27 13.29 -1.16
CA LEU A 150 9.30 14.22 -1.61
C LEU A 150 8.74 15.03 -2.79
N ASP A 151 9.19 16.25 -2.99
CA ASP A 151 8.80 17.04 -4.16
C ASP A 151 9.63 16.69 -5.42
N ASN A 152 10.64 15.82 -5.28
CA ASN A 152 11.57 15.43 -6.32
C ASN A 152 11.68 13.90 -6.47
N ARG A 153 11.46 13.39 -7.71
CA ARG A 153 11.50 11.94 -8.02
C ARG A 153 12.88 11.32 -7.87
N GLU A 154 13.93 12.07 -8.17
CA GLU A 154 15.31 11.57 -8.06
C GLU A 154 15.67 11.39 -6.60
N ARG A 155 15.25 12.33 -5.74
CA ARG A 155 15.41 12.21 -4.29
C ARG A 155 14.69 11.00 -3.70
N ALA A 156 13.53 10.63 -4.24
CA ALA A 156 12.83 9.42 -3.81
C ALA A 156 13.68 8.16 -4.10
N LYS A 157 14.33 8.07 -5.26
CA LYS A 157 15.23 6.96 -5.61
C LYS A 157 16.50 6.95 -4.75
N GLU A 158 17.07 8.12 -4.48
CA GLU A 158 18.23 8.25 -3.58
C GLU A 158 17.88 7.79 -2.16
N LEU A 159 16.70 8.21 -1.66
CA LEU A 159 16.22 7.81 -0.34
C LEU A 159 15.95 6.31 -0.26
N GLU A 160 15.30 5.71 -1.28
CA GLU A 160 15.14 4.25 -1.38
C GLU A 160 16.48 3.54 -1.26
N THR A 161 17.47 3.97 -2.04
CA THR A 161 18.81 3.37 -2.05
C THR A 161 19.47 3.46 -0.68
N LYS A 162 19.36 4.63 -0.03
CA LYS A 162 19.90 4.88 1.32
C LYS A 162 19.23 3.99 2.37
N LEU A 163 17.90 3.91 2.36
CA LEU A 163 17.15 3.09 3.31
C LEU A 163 17.46 1.61 3.14
N ARG A 164 17.55 1.12 1.90
CA ARG A 164 17.94 -0.27 1.61
C ARG A 164 19.38 -0.58 2.05
N ALA A 165 20.30 0.35 1.86
CA ALA A 165 21.69 0.16 2.29
C ALA A 165 21.82 0.11 3.81
N GLN A 166 21.01 0.91 4.52
CA GLN A 166 21.10 1.04 5.97
C GLN A 166 20.27 -0.02 6.73
N TYR A 167 19.10 -0.38 6.21
CA TYR A 167 18.10 -1.19 6.93
C TYR A 167 17.54 -2.36 6.11
N GLY A 168 18.13 -2.70 4.96
CA GLY A 168 17.56 -3.68 4.04
C GLY A 168 17.51 -5.12 4.55
N ASP A 169 18.09 -5.41 5.71
CA ASP A 169 17.90 -6.65 6.46
C ASP A 169 16.59 -6.68 7.28
N ARG A 170 15.99 -5.51 7.55
CA ARG A 170 14.80 -5.33 8.40
C ARG A 170 13.59 -4.76 7.69
N ILE A 171 13.78 -4.12 6.52
CA ILE A 171 12.72 -3.48 5.73
C ILE A 171 12.80 -3.84 4.25
N GLU A 172 11.68 -3.64 3.54
CA GLU A 172 11.67 -3.35 2.12
C GLU A 172 11.36 -1.86 1.92
N ALA A 173 11.97 -1.25 0.90
CA ALA A 173 11.71 0.13 0.51
C ALA A 173 11.50 0.20 -0.99
N TYR A 174 10.48 0.93 -1.44
CA TYR A 174 10.08 1.05 -2.84
C TYR A 174 9.86 2.51 -3.20
N ALA A 175 10.67 3.06 -4.12
CA ALA A 175 10.42 4.37 -4.69
C ALA A 175 9.31 4.27 -5.75
N ASN A 176 8.26 5.06 -5.59
CA ASN A 176 7.18 5.20 -6.56
C ASN A 176 6.93 6.69 -6.82
N LYS A 177 7.42 7.18 -7.97
CA LYS A 177 7.36 8.60 -8.36
C LYS A 177 8.00 9.50 -7.30
N TYR A 178 7.20 10.18 -6.49
CA TYR A 178 7.61 11.16 -5.49
C TYR A 178 7.63 10.61 -4.06
N VAL A 179 7.34 9.33 -3.87
CA VAL A 179 7.28 8.73 -2.54
C VAL A 179 8.22 7.55 -2.41
N VAL A 180 8.60 7.25 -1.17
CA VAL A 180 9.24 6.00 -0.78
C VAL A 180 8.32 5.28 0.21
N ASP A 181 7.82 4.13 -0.20
CA ASP A 181 7.08 3.21 0.65
C ASP A 181 8.06 2.34 1.43
N VAL A 182 7.91 2.28 2.75
CA VAL A 182 8.71 1.44 3.64
C VAL A 182 7.79 0.46 4.35
N VAL A 183 8.06 -0.83 4.18
CA VAL A 183 7.27 -1.92 4.77
C VAL A 183 8.19 -2.94 5.47
N PRO A 184 7.66 -3.84 6.31
CA PRO A 184 8.45 -4.88 6.96
C PRO A 184 9.20 -5.75 5.96
N LYS A 185 10.35 -6.28 6.37
CA LYS A 185 11.16 -7.21 5.55
C LYS A 185 10.35 -8.40 5.09
N GLY A 186 10.49 -8.72 3.79
CA GLY A 186 9.79 -9.82 3.15
C GLY A 186 8.35 -9.51 2.74
N MET A 187 7.84 -8.31 3.03
CA MET A 187 6.50 -7.90 2.59
C MET A 187 6.57 -7.30 1.19
N SER A 188 5.66 -7.76 0.36
CA SER A 188 5.42 -7.29 -1.00
C SER A 188 3.98 -7.63 -1.38
N LYS A 189 3.49 -7.05 -2.44
CA LYS A 189 2.19 -7.42 -3.01
C LYS A 189 2.10 -8.94 -3.25
N ALA A 190 3.13 -9.55 -3.85
CA ALA A 190 3.18 -11.01 -4.05
C ALA A 190 3.02 -11.82 -2.76
N THR A 191 3.64 -11.37 -1.67
CA THR A 191 3.53 -12.06 -0.37
C THR A 191 2.09 -12.06 0.13
N GLY A 192 1.39 -10.94 0.02
CA GLY A 192 -0.01 -10.84 0.42
C GLY A 192 -0.93 -11.73 -0.42
N ILE A 193 -0.73 -11.75 -1.74
CA ILE A 193 -1.50 -12.63 -2.66
C ILE A 193 -1.22 -14.09 -2.40
N GLU A 194 0.02 -14.47 -2.12
CA GLU A 194 0.38 -15.87 -1.81
C GLU A 194 -0.34 -16.36 -0.54
N ILE A 195 -0.51 -15.50 0.46
CA ILE A 195 -1.30 -15.85 1.66
C ILE A 195 -2.75 -16.14 1.28
N VAL A 196 -3.38 -15.31 0.43
CA VAL A 196 -4.76 -15.54 -0.06
C VAL A 196 -4.83 -16.84 -0.86
N ARG A 197 -3.90 -17.04 -1.82
CA ARG A 197 -3.83 -18.22 -2.67
C ARG A 197 -3.77 -19.52 -1.85
N GLN A 198 -2.89 -19.57 -0.86
CA GLN A 198 -2.73 -20.73 0.03
C GLN A 198 -3.96 -20.96 0.90
N LYS A 199 -4.53 -19.88 1.46
CA LYS A 199 -5.74 -19.93 2.28
C LYS A 199 -6.92 -20.55 1.52
N GLU A 200 -7.08 -20.19 0.25
CA GLU A 200 -8.18 -20.63 -0.60
C GLU A 200 -7.86 -21.92 -1.38
N GLY A 201 -6.66 -22.46 -1.25
CA GLY A 201 -6.23 -23.69 -1.93
C GLY A 201 -6.23 -23.56 -3.46
N ILE A 202 -5.81 -22.41 -3.98
CA ILE A 202 -5.78 -22.11 -5.41
C ILE A 202 -4.42 -22.50 -5.99
N ASP A 203 -4.40 -23.23 -7.11
CA ASP A 203 -3.19 -23.57 -7.83
C ASP A 203 -2.60 -22.35 -8.55
N LEU A 204 -1.28 -22.32 -8.76
CA LEU A 204 -0.61 -21.20 -9.42
C LEU A 204 -1.13 -20.96 -10.84
N GLU A 205 -1.54 -22.00 -11.56
CA GLU A 205 -2.12 -21.89 -12.90
C GLU A 205 -3.50 -21.23 -12.94
N ASP A 206 -4.16 -21.14 -11.77
CA ASP A 206 -5.46 -20.47 -11.58
C ASP A 206 -5.33 -19.07 -10.94
N LEU A 207 -4.10 -18.59 -10.72
CA LEU A 207 -3.81 -17.24 -10.25
C LEU A 207 -3.55 -16.31 -11.44
N TYR A 208 -4.27 -15.20 -11.48
CA TYR A 208 -4.13 -14.12 -12.47
C TYR A 208 -3.80 -12.82 -11.74
N THR A 209 -2.79 -12.11 -12.21
CA THR A 209 -2.35 -10.84 -11.61
C THR A 209 -2.27 -9.75 -12.66
N ILE A 210 -2.63 -8.51 -12.28
CA ILE A 210 -2.56 -7.32 -13.13
C ILE A 210 -1.94 -6.17 -12.31
N GLY A 211 -0.97 -5.48 -12.90
CA GLY A 211 -0.31 -4.31 -12.29
C GLY A 211 0.44 -3.48 -13.33
N ASP A 212 0.81 -2.23 -12.97
CA ASP A 212 1.45 -1.26 -13.87
C ASP A 212 2.77 -0.68 -13.37
N ALA A 213 3.14 -0.94 -12.12
CA ALA A 213 4.26 -0.28 -11.44
C ALA A 213 5.37 -1.26 -10.99
N ALA A 214 6.49 -0.70 -10.54
CA ALA A 214 7.66 -1.48 -10.13
C ALA A 214 7.40 -2.39 -8.90
N ASN A 215 6.51 -2.00 -7.99
CA ASN A 215 6.08 -2.81 -6.84
C ASN A 215 5.18 -3.99 -7.26
N ASP A 216 4.66 -4.00 -8.50
CA ASP A 216 3.88 -5.10 -9.07
C ASP A 216 4.76 -6.17 -9.74
N LEU A 217 6.04 -5.88 -10.00
CA LEU A 217 6.96 -6.86 -10.59
C LEU A 217 7.09 -8.14 -9.75
N THR A 218 6.82 -8.05 -8.46
CA THR A 218 6.80 -9.23 -7.58
C THR A 218 5.58 -10.12 -7.80
N LEU A 219 4.52 -9.61 -8.46
CA LEU A 219 3.29 -10.36 -8.80
C LEU A 219 3.43 -11.19 -10.09
N MET A 220 4.43 -10.89 -10.91
CA MET A 220 4.71 -11.54 -12.20
C MET A 220 5.76 -12.62 -12.03
#